data_41b881b8248624882332da64e4721bd2
#
_entry.id   41b881b8248624882332da64e4721bd2
#
_cell.length_a   1.000
_cell.length_b   1.000
_cell.length_c   1.000
_cell.angle_alpha   90.00
_cell.angle_beta   90.00
_cell.angle_gamma   90.00
#
_symmetry.space_group_name_H-M   'P 1'
#
loop_
_entity.id
_entity.type
_entity.pdbx_description
1 polymer ?
#
loop_
_entity_poly.entity_id
_entity_poly.type
_entity_poly.pdbx_seq_one_letter_code
_entity_poly.pdbx_strand_id
1 'polypeptide(L)'
;MMSLRFPILVFDIETLTDLKAGAHLYHLDLPEADVEQALTKIRRQESGSDFQRLPLHEIVCISGLWLDEKGFRLFSFSQEQSSEAEMLTKFLSIFDKKQPTLVSWNGSQFDLPVILFRAMYHGLSAPSLFDQGEIDNQKRFNNYQNRYHHRHVDLMDVMAMFNGRNFQKLDDVACLLGFPGK
;
A
#
# COMPACT_ATOMS: atom_id res chain seq x y z
N MET A 1 16.72 -16.79 12.44
CA MET A 1 16.50 -16.39 11.05
C MET A 1 15.01 -16.52 10.77
N MET A 2 14.35 -15.43 10.44
CA MET A 2 12.92 -15.41 10.13
C MET A 2 12.70 -16.15 8.81
N SER A 3 12.06 -17.32 8.82
CA SER A 3 11.78 -18.05 7.57
C SER A 3 10.48 -17.50 6.98
N LEU A 4 10.57 -16.71 5.93
CA LEU A 4 9.41 -16.31 5.16
C LEU A 4 8.79 -17.55 4.52
N ARG A 5 7.46 -17.67 4.60
CA ARG A 5 6.74 -18.79 3.99
C ARG A 5 6.33 -18.46 2.58
N PHE A 6 6.60 -19.34 1.64
CA PHE A 6 6.14 -19.24 0.27
C PHE A 6 4.61 -19.44 0.16
N PRO A 7 3.96 -18.82 -0.83
CA PRO A 7 4.53 -17.82 -1.73
C PRO A 7 4.76 -16.48 -1.04
N ILE A 8 5.70 -15.68 -1.57
CA ILE A 8 6.00 -14.33 -1.10
C ILE A 8 5.57 -13.34 -2.18
N LEU A 9 4.95 -12.25 -1.77
CA LEU A 9 4.61 -11.11 -2.61
C LEU A 9 5.31 -9.86 -2.04
N VAL A 10 6.32 -9.37 -2.76
CA VAL A 10 6.87 -8.03 -2.52
C VAL A 10 6.07 -7.07 -3.38
N PHE A 11 5.63 -5.95 -2.85
CA PHE A 11 4.81 -5.00 -3.61
C PHE A 11 5.07 -3.55 -3.18
N ASP A 12 4.70 -2.65 -4.07
CA ASP A 12 4.70 -1.20 -3.90
C ASP A 12 3.59 -0.59 -4.74
N ILE A 13 3.10 0.60 -4.38
CA ILE A 13 2.12 1.36 -5.14
C ILE A 13 2.63 2.74 -5.51
N GLU A 14 2.20 3.25 -6.67
CA GLU A 14 2.37 4.66 -7.03
C GLU A 14 1.00 5.33 -7.04
N THR A 15 0.94 6.56 -6.54
CA THR A 15 -0.32 7.28 -6.36
C THR A 15 -0.23 8.72 -6.83
N LEU A 16 -1.39 9.25 -7.22
CA LEU A 16 -1.61 10.69 -7.44
C LEU A 16 -2.67 11.20 -6.46
N THR A 17 -2.74 12.52 -6.29
CA THR A 17 -3.85 13.12 -5.52
C THR A 17 -5.16 12.96 -6.29
N ASP A 18 -6.15 12.34 -5.66
CA ASP A 18 -7.52 12.27 -6.20
C ASP A 18 -8.19 13.65 -6.06
N LEU A 19 -8.09 14.45 -7.13
CA LEU A 19 -8.64 15.81 -7.15
C LEU A 19 -10.16 15.80 -7.02
N LYS A 20 -10.83 14.82 -7.63
CA LYS A 20 -12.28 14.69 -7.61
C LYS A 20 -12.79 14.33 -6.21
N ALA A 21 -12.20 13.32 -5.58
CA ALA A 21 -12.54 12.96 -4.20
C ALA A 21 -12.19 14.09 -3.23
N GLY A 22 -11.07 14.77 -3.44
CA GLY A 22 -10.67 15.91 -2.65
C GLY A 22 -11.62 17.08 -2.74
N ALA A 23 -12.04 17.47 -3.95
CA ALA A 23 -13.03 18.52 -4.16
C ALA A 23 -14.36 18.17 -3.48
N HIS A 24 -14.79 16.92 -3.58
CA HIS A 24 -16.02 16.46 -2.91
C HIS A 24 -15.88 16.51 -1.38
N LEU A 25 -14.77 16.02 -0.83
CA LEU A 25 -14.53 15.96 0.62
C LEU A 25 -14.54 17.34 1.27
N TYR A 26 -13.93 18.33 0.60
CA TYR A 26 -13.80 19.70 1.12
C TYR A 26 -14.84 20.68 0.56
N HIS A 27 -15.85 20.19 -0.18
CA HIS A 27 -16.90 20.99 -0.80
C HIS A 27 -16.35 22.15 -1.64
N LEU A 28 -15.30 21.86 -2.44
CA LEU A 28 -14.68 22.86 -3.30
C LEU A 28 -15.48 23.01 -4.59
N ASP A 29 -15.98 24.20 -4.84
CA ASP A 29 -16.59 24.59 -6.12
C ASP A 29 -15.57 25.40 -6.93
N LEU A 30 -14.57 24.69 -7.47
CA LEU A 30 -13.44 25.24 -8.21
C LEU A 30 -13.24 24.50 -9.53
N PRO A 31 -12.67 25.18 -10.54
CA PRO A 31 -12.16 24.48 -11.73
C PRO A 31 -11.12 23.41 -11.32
N GLU A 32 -11.10 22.29 -12.01
CA GLU A 32 -10.19 21.17 -11.70
C GLU A 32 -8.71 21.59 -11.60
N ALA A 33 -8.29 22.52 -12.46
CA ALA A 33 -6.92 23.08 -12.45
C ALA A 33 -6.55 23.78 -11.13
N ASP A 34 -7.54 24.26 -10.37
CA ASP A 34 -7.30 24.99 -9.10
C ASP A 34 -7.46 24.08 -7.88
N VAL A 35 -8.07 22.90 -8.05
CA VAL A 35 -8.35 21.98 -6.94
C VAL A 35 -7.05 21.49 -6.29
N GLU A 36 -6.05 21.12 -7.07
CA GLU A 36 -4.78 20.62 -6.54
C GLU A 36 -4.10 21.63 -5.62
N GLN A 37 -4.06 22.88 -6.05
CA GLN A 37 -3.49 23.97 -5.25
C GLN A 37 -4.29 24.21 -3.97
N ALA A 38 -5.62 24.16 -4.06
CA ALA A 38 -6.50 24.29 -2.91
C ALA A 38 -6.29 23.17 -1.88
N LEU A 39 -6.24 21.92 -2.34
CA LEU A 39 -5.99 20.74 -1.49
C LEU A 39 -4.61 20.82 -0.81
N THR A 40 -3.58 21.19 -1.55
CA THR A 40 -2.23 21.39 -1.00
C THR A 40 -2.22 22.47 0.09
N LYS A 41 -2.90 23.61 -0.15
CA LYS A 41 -3.01 24.69 0.84
C LYS A 41 -3.75 24.24 2.10
N ILE A 42 -4.87 23.56 1.96
CA ILE A 42 -5.64 23.00 3.07
C ILE A 42 -4.75 22.06 3.88
N ARG A 43 -4.07 21.13 3.19
CA ARG A 43 -3.22 20.13 3.84
C ARG A 43 -2.07 20.75 4.61
N ARG A 44 -1.40 21.78 4.05
CA ARG A 44 -0.36 22.57 4.76
C ARG A 44 -0.90 23.21 6.02
N GLN A 45 -2.11 23.77 5.98
CA GLN A 45 -2.73 24.37 7.15
C GLN A 45 -3.09 23.34 8.24
N GLU A 46 -3.50 22.13 7.85
CA GLU A 46 -3.88 21.06 8.78
C GLU A 46 -2.68 20.35 9.44
N SER A 47 -1.61 20.12 8.68
CA SER A 47 -0.53 19.23 9.12
C SER A 47 0.89 19.78 8.94
N GLY A 48 1.05 20.95 8.30
CA GLY A 48 2.35 21.48 7.94
C GLY A 48 3.06 20.76 6.78
N SER A 49 2.39 19.80 6.12
CA SER A 49 2.93 18.98 5.04
C SER A 49 2.04 19.05 3.79
N ASP A 50 2.63 18.83 2.61
CA ASP A 50 1.90 18.71 1.35
C ASP A 50 1.35 17.30 1.13
N PHE A 51 1.84 16.31 1.90
CA PHE A 51 1.43 14.93 1.79
C PHE A 51 -0.04 14.77 2.13
N GLN A 52 -0.84 14.35 1.15
CA GLN A 52 -2.28 14.27 1.28
C GLN A 52 -2.72 13.20 2.29
N ARG A 53 -3.99 13.26 2.71
CA ARG A 53 -4.61 12.21 3.52
C ARG A 53 -4.70 10.92 2.73
N LEU A 54 -4.50 9.79 3.38
CA LEU A 54 -4.50 8.46 2.73
C LEU A 54 -5.71 8.19 1.83
N PRO A 55 -6.96 8.58 2.17
CA PRO A 55 -8.11 8.38 1.29
C PRO A 55 -8.06 9.15 -0.02
N LEU A 56 -7.22 10.20 -0.12
CA LEU A 56 -7.06 11.05 -1.30
C LEU A 56 -5.91 10.62 -2.21
N HIS A 57 -5.35 9.45 -2.01
CA HIS A 57 -4.36 8.86 -2.89
C HIS A 57 -5.03 7.92 -3.89
N GLU A 58 -5.21 8.36 -5.13
CA GLU A 58 -5.64 7.51 -6.24
C GLU A 58 -4.48 6.65 -6.71
N ILE A 59 -4.67 5.34 -6.79
CA ILE A 59 -3.63 4.39 -7.18
C ILE A 59 -3.50 4.39 -8.70
N VAL A 60 -2.33 4.75 -9.21
CA VAL A 60 -2.02 4.75 -10.64
C VAL A 60 -1.21 3.54 -11.09
N CYS A 61 -0.51 2.89 -10.15
CA CYS A 61 0.24 1.68 -10.42
C CYS A 61 0.32 0.80 -9.17
N ILE A 62 0.24 -0.52 -9.35
CA ILE A 62 0.57 -1.53 -8.35
C ILE A 62 1.60 -2.45 -8.97
N SER A 63 2.81 -2.43 -8.45
CA SER A 63 3.89 -3.29 -8.92
C SER A 63 4.25 -4.34 -7.89
N GLY A 64 4.70 -5.50 -8.32
CA GLY A 64 5.09 -6.55 -7.40
C GLY A 64 6.02 -7.58 -7.99
N LEU A 65 6.70 -8.25 -7.06
CA LEU A 65 7.51 -9.43 -7.32
C LEU A 65 6.89 -10.60 -6.58
N TRP A 66 6.45 -11.57 -7.35
CA TRP A 66 5.98 -12.85 -6.83
C TRP A 66 7.13 -13.84 -6.76
N LEU A 67 7.36 -14.45 -5.60
CA LEU A 67 8.38 -15.46 -5.39
C LEU A 67 7.74 -16.74 -4.85
N ASP A 68 7.97 -17.87 -5.53
CA ASP A 68 7.56 -19.20 -5.12
C ASP A 68 8.69 -20.23 -5.39
N GLU A 69 8.42 -21.52 -5.18
CA GLU A 69 9.39 -22.61 -5.40
C GLU A 69 9.87 -22.72 -6.86
N LYS A 70 9.14 -22.11 -7.81
CA LYS A 70 9.47 -22.11 -9.25
C LYS A 70 10.34 -20.94 -9.68
N GLY A 71 10.63 -20.00 -8.75
CA GLY A 71 11.40 -18.79 -9.01
C GLY A 71 10.59 -17.52 -8.77
N PHE A 72 10.97 -16.44 -9.44
CA PHE A 72 10.32 -15.14 -9.27
C PHE A 72 9.68 -14.65 -10.58
N ARG A 73 8.65 -13.81 -10.44
CA ARG A 73 7.95 -13.14 -11.54
C ARG A 73 7.63 -11.72 -11.14
N LEU A 74 7.96 -10.78 -12.01
CA LEU A 74 7.55 -9.38 -11.87
C LEU A 74 6.19 -9.18 -12.54
N PHE A 75 5.38 -8.31 -11.97
CA PHE A 75 4.14 -7.82 -12.58
C PHE A 75 3.94 -6.34 -12.25
N SER A 76 3.19 -5.67 -13.09
CA SER A 76 2.72 -4.32 -12.85
C SER A 76 1.30 -4.19 -13.40
N PHE A 77 0.42 -3.58 -12.63
CA PHE A 77 -0.90 -3.13 -13.05
C PHE A 77 -0.87 -1.61 -13.09
N SER A 78 -1.21 -0.98 -14.20
CA SER A 78 -1.18 0.47 -14.33
C SER A 78 -2.47 1.03 -14.93
N GLN A 79 -2.72 2.31 -14.71
CA GLN A 79 -3.88 3.01 -15.28
C GLN A 79 -3.84 3.07 -16.82
N GLU A 80 -2.69 2.89 -17.44
CA GLU A 80 -2.59 2.76 -18.91
C GLU A 80 -3.28 1.51 -19.45
N GLN A 81 -3.43 0.48 -18.62
CA GLN A 81 -3.95 -0.84 -19.02
C GLN A 81 -5.34 -1.14 -18.46
N SER A 82 -5.71 -0.55 -17.33
CA SER A 82 -6.97 -0.85 -16.64
C SER A 82 -7.33 0.26 -15.65
N SER A 83 -8.62 0.36 -15.30
CA SER A 83 -9.08 1.28 -14.26
C SER A 83 -8.51 0.92 -12.88
N GLU A 84 -8.50 1.88 -11.95
CA GLU A 84 -8.10 1.65 -10.56
C GLU A 84 -8.89 0.50 -9.92
N ALA A 85 -10.20 0.45 -10.13
CA ALA A 85 -11.06 -0.62 -9.60
C ALA A 85 -10.66 -2.01 -10.12
N GLU A 86 -10.28 -2.11 -11.41
CA GLU A 86 -9.81 -3.37 -11.99
C GLU A 86 -8.43 -3.77 -11.47
N MET A 87 -7.51 -2.81 -11.30
CA MET A 87 -6.19 -3.04 -10.70
C MET A 87 -6.34 -3.57 -9.27
N LEU A 88 -7.15 -2.91 -8.46
CA LEU A 88 -7.45 -3.33 -7.09
C LEU A 88 -8.10 -4.72 -7.05
N THR A 89 -9.08 -4.99 -7.92
CA THR A 89 -9.74 -6.30 -8.00
C THR A 89 -8.73 -7.41 -8.29
N LYS A 90 -7.83 -7.19 -9.25
CA LYS A 90 -6.75 -8.14 -9.58
C LYS A 90 -5.83 -8.36 -8.39
N PHE A 91 -5.37 -7.27 -7.76
CA PHE A 91 -4.46 -7.33 -6.62
C PHE A 91 -5.10 -8.03 -5.42
N LEU A 92 -6.30 -7.64 -5.00
CA LEU A 92 -7.01 -8.24 -3.88
C LEU A 92 -7.31 -9.73 -4.10
N SER A 93 -7.59 -10.15 -5.35
CA SER A 93 -7.81 -11.55 -5.70
C SER A 93 -6.60 -12.45 -5.43
N ILE A 94 -5.39 -11.89 -5.36
CA ILE A 94 -4.17 -12.64 -5.01
C ILE A 94 -4.26 -13.17 -3.57
N PHE A 95 -4.77 -12.35 -2.65
CA PHE A 95 -4.93 -12.73 -1.26
C PHE A 95 -5.96 -13.82 -1.07
N ASP A 96 -7.10 -13.74 -1.76
CA ASP A 96 -8.15 -14.75 -1.69
C ASP A 96 -7.69 -16.11 -2.23
N LYS A 97 -6.89 -16.11 -3.30
CA LYS A 97 -6.46 -17.33 -3.97
C LYS A 97 -5.19 -17.95 -3.42
N LYS A 98 -4.26 -17.15 -2.93
CA LYS A 98 -2.88 -17.58 -2.65
C LYS A 98 -2.39 -17.28 -1.25
N GLN A 99 -2.98 -16.30 -0.57
CA GLN A 99 -2.62 -15.89 0.78
C GLN A 99 -1.08 -15.78 0.99
N PRO A 100 -0.34 -15.00 0.18
CA PRO A 100 1.10 -14.93 0.24
C PRO A 100 1.60 -14.33 1.57
N THR A 101 2.86 -14.57 1.91
CA THR A 101 3.57 -13.69 2.83
C THR A 101 3.82 -12.37 2.10
N LEU A 102 3.31 -11.28 2.65
CA LEU A 102 3.44 -9.95 2.07
C LEU A 102 4.73 -9.30 2.56
N VAL A 103 5.45 -8.62 1.68
CA VAL A 103 6.64 -7.85 2.00
C VAL A 103 6.51 -6.47 1.39
N SER A 104 6.81 -5.43 2.16
CA SER A 104 6.73 -4.03 1.72
C SER A 104 7.79 -3.18 2.42
N TRP A 105 7.90 -1.92 2.00
CA TRP A 105 8.64 -0.87 2.70
C TRP A 105 7.67 0.24 3.10
N ASN A 106 7.40 0.40 4.39
CA ASN A 106 6.40 1.31 4.94
C ASN A 106 4.94 0.99 4.53
N GLY A 107 4.71 -0.21 4.01
CA GLY A 107 3.40 -0.57 3.47
C GLY A 107 2.31 -0.71 4.53
N SER A 108 2.68 -0.93 5.78
CA SER A 108 1.73 -0.94 6.91
C SER A 108 1.16 0.44 7.23
N GLN A 109 1.90 1.52 6.91
CA GLN A 109 1.48 2.88 7.19
C GLN A 109 0.98 3.63 5.94
N PHE A 110 1.30 3.16 4.73
CA PHE A 110 0.91 3.82 3.50
C PHE A 110 0.18 2.89 2.53
N ASP A 111 0.87 1.91 1.93
CA ASP A 111 0.32 1.12 0.81
C ASP A 111 -0.96 0.38 1.16
N LEU A 112 -0.95 -0.41 2.24
CA LEU A 112 -2.13 -1.17 2.64
C LEU A 112 -3.30 -0.27 3.05
N PRO A 113 -3.12 0.75 3.91
CA PRO A 113 -4.20 1.70 4.20
C PRO A 113 -4.76 2.38 2.95
N VAL A 114 -3.92 2.82 2.00
CA VAL A 114 -4.39 3.41 0.74
C VAL A 114 -5.20 2.40 -0.06
N ILE A 115 -4.68 1.18 -0.27
CA ILE A 115 -5.41 0.11 -0.98
C ILE A 115 -6.79 -0.14 -0.33
N LEU A 116 -6.88 -0.12 1.00
CA LEU A 116 -8.12 -0.37 1.71
C LEU A 116 -9.13 0.78 1.56
N PHE A 117 -8.68 2.03 1.67
CA PHE A 117 -9.54 3.19 1.40
C PHE A 117 -10.05 3.20 -0.04
N ARG A 118 -9.18 2.89 -1.01
CA ARG A 118 -9.55 2.85 -2.42
C ARG A 118 -10.46 1.66 -2.74
N ALA A 119 -10.22 0.50 -2.12
CA ALA A 119 -11.13 -0.64 -2.23
C ALA A 119 -12.54 -0.28 -1.71
N MET A 120 -12.63 0.38 -0.56
CA MET A 120 -13.90 0.87 -0.02
C MET A 120 -14.55 1.91 -0.95
N TYR A 121 -13.79 2.84 -1.50
CA TYR A 121 -14.27 3.85 -2.45
C TYR A 121 -14.91 3.23 -3.70
N HIS A 122 -14.33 2.12 -4.19
CA HIS A 122 -14.84 1.38 -5.35
C HIS A 122 -15.84 0.27 -4.98
N GLY A 123 -16.24 0.13 -3.71
CA GLY A 123 -17.18 -0.91 -3.27
C GLY A 123 -16.61 -2.33 -3.38
N LEU A 124 -15.28 -2.50 -3.31
CA LEU A 124 -14.59 -3.78 -3.39
C LEU A 124 -14.46 -4.41 -2.01
N SER A 125 -14.54 -5.74 -1.95
CA SER A 125 -14.36 -6.52 -0.73
C SER A 125 -12.98 -7.16 -0.68
N ALA A 126 -12.37 -7.22 0.50
CA ALA A 126 -11.05 -7.82 0.73
C ALA A 126 -11.05 -8.73 1.98
N PRO A 127 -11.93 -9.76 2.05
CA PRO A 127 -12.12 -10.55 3.26
C PRO A 127 -10.83 -11.23 3.72
N SER A 128 -10.04 -11.80 2.81
CA SER A 128 -8.80 -12.50 3.16
C SER A 128 -7.72 -11.56 3.73
N LEU A 129 -7.73 -10.31 3.32
CA LEU A 129 -6.79 -9.31 3.82
C LEU A 129 -7.18 -8.80 5.22
N PHE A 130 -8.48 -8.72 5.50
CA PHE A 130 -9.02 -8.21 6.76
C PHE A 130 -9.28 -9.26 7.85
N ASP A 131 -9.28 -10.53 7.51
CA ASP A 131 -9.59 -11.60 8.44
C ASP A 131 -8.60 -11.63 9.62
N GLN A 132 -9.10 -11.45 10.82
CA GLN A 132 -8.35 -11.53 12.08
C GLN A 132 -8.62 -12.83 12.85
N GLY A 133 -9.13 -13.85 12.19
CA GLY A 133 -9.44 -15.13 12.77
C GLY A 133 -10.94 -15.40 12.94
N GLU A 134 -11.78 -14.64 12.27
CA GLU A 134 -13.24 -14.85 12.23
C GLU A 134 -13.61 -15.89 11.17
N ILE A 135 -12.91 -15.89 10.03
CA ILE A 135 -13.09 -16.84 8.94
C ILE A 135 -12.09 -18.00 9.09
N ASP A 136 -10.80 -17.67 9.28
CA ASP A 136 -9.71 -18.61 9.48
C ASP A 136 -9.07 -18.40 10.87
N ASN A 137 -9.32 -19.31 11.81
CA ASN A 137 -8.82 -19.23 13.19
C ASN A 137 -7.28 -19.05 13.27
N GLN A 138 -6.51 -19.50 12.29
CA GLN A 138 -5.06 -19.32 12.28
C GLN A 138 -4.65 -17.85 12.17
N LYS A 139 -5.51 -17.02 11.58
CA LYS A 139 -5.26 -15.59 11.42
C LYS A 139 -5.33 -14.78 12.72
N ARG A 140 -5.88 -15.34 13.80
CA ARG A 140 -5.74 -14.75 15.14
C ARG A 140 -4.28 -14.55 15.54
N PHE A 141 -3.41 -15.45 15.12
CA PHE A 141 -2.00 -15.49 15.49
C PHE A 141 -1.06 -15.06 14.36
N ASN A 142 -1.58 -14.89 13.14
CA ASN A 142 -0.80 -14.51 11.98
C ASN A 142 -1.68 -13.93 10.86
N ASN A 143 -2.01 -12.63 10.94
CA ASN A 143 -2.79 -11.88 9.96
C ASN A 143 -1.94 -10.76 9.29
N TYR A 144 -2.53 -10.06 8.30
CA TYR A 144 -1.83 -9.01 7.55
C TYR A 144 -1.80 -7.65 8.27
N GLN A 145 -2.65 -7.43 9.28
CA GLN A 145 -2.83 -6.13 9.92
C GLN A 145 -1.92 -5.93 11.13
N ASN A 146 -1.52 -7.01 11.78
CA ASN A 146 -0.70 -6.92 12.97
C ASN A 146 0.79 -6.84 12.58
N ARG A 147 1.43 -5.70 12.86
CA ARG A 147 2.83 -5.41 12.53
C ARG A 147 3.85 -6.39 13.14
N TYR A 148 3.48 -7.16 14.13
CA TYR A 148 4.34 -8.18 14.77
C TYR A 148 4.10 -9.58 14.22
N HIS A 149 3.15 -9.74 13.32
CA HIS A 149 2.89 -11.01 12.65
C HIS A 149 3.78 -11.19 11.42
N HIS A 150 3.90 -12.44 10.97
CA HIS A 150 4.76 -12.78 9.82
C HIS A 150 4.00 -12.84 8.49
N ARG A 151 2.69 -12.59 8.50
CA ARG A 151 1.88 -12.59 7.28
C ARG A 151 2.16 -11.35 6.41
N HIS A 152 2.43 -10.22 7.05
CA HIS A 152 2.93 -9.00 6.41
C HIS A 152 4.21 -8.58 7.12
N VAL A 153 5.30 -8.49 6.36
CA VAL A 153 6.62 -8.05 6.82
C VAL A 153 6.90 -6.67 6.23
N ASP A 154 6.68 -5.64 7.03
CA ASP A 154 7.11 -4.28 6.68
C ASP A 154 8.61 -4.15 7.02
N LEU A 155 9.44 -4.12 5.98
CA LEU A 155 10.90 -4.10 6.17
C LEU A 155 11.38 -2.82 6.87
N MET A 156 10.70 -1.68 6.67
CA MET A 156 11.07 -0.45 7.38
C MET A 156 10.87 -0.62 8.90
N ASP A 157 9.77 -1.25 9.32
CA ASP A 157 9.49 -1.57 10.72
C ASP A 157 10.51 -2.56 11.30
N VAL A 158 10.76 -3.65 10.58
CA VAL A 158 11.68 -4.71 11.02
C VAL A 158 13.10 -4.19 11.16
N MET A 159 13.60 -3.45 10.15
CA MET A 159 14.95 -2.87 10.17
C MET A 159 15.11 -1.83 11.28
N ALA A 160 14.07 -1.10 11.60
CA ALA A 160 14.03 -0.14 12.70
C ALA A 160 13.79 -0.77 14.08
N MET A 161 13.67 -2.09 14.18
CA MET A 161 13.28 -2.79 15.41
C MET A 161 11.97 -2.25 15.99
N PHE A 162 11.00 -1.94 15.10
CA PHE A 162 9.69 -1.36 15.42
C PHE A 162 9.72 0.01 16.13
N ASN A 163 10.83 0.70 16.05
CA ASN A 163 11.01 2.05 16.60
C ASN A 163 10.97 3.11 15.49
N GLY A 164 9.88 3.86 15.39
CA GLY A 164 9.69 4.86 14.33
C GLY A 164 10.76 5.96 14.25
N ARG A 165 11.53 6.18 15.32
CA ARG A 165 12.66 7.13 15.29
C ARG A 165 13.83 6.65 14.42
N ASN A 166 13.87 5.35 14.13
CA ASN A 166 14.94 4.71 13.33
C ASN A 166 14.52 4.46 11.89
N PHE A 167 13.33 4.93 11.47
CA PHE A 167 12.87 4.74 10.10
C PHE A 167 13.82 5.40 9.11
N GLN A 168 14.13 4.67 8.04
CA GLN A 168 14.98 5.12 6.95
C GLN A 168 14.19 5.12 5.65
N LYS A 169 14.56 5.97 4.72
CA LYS A 169 13.99 5.94 3.36
C LYS A 169 14.54 4.71 2.61
N LEU A 170 13.70 4.08 1.79
CA LEU A 170 14.14 2.95 0.96
C LEU A 170 15.31 3.34 0.05
N ASP A 171 15.26 4.55 -0.51
CA ASP A 171 16.28 5.10 -1.38
C ASP A 171 17.66 5.17 -0.68
N ASP A 172 17.69 5.70 0.55
CA ASP A 172 18.93 5.79 1.34
C ASP A 172 19.50 4.40 1.63
N VAL A 173 18.64 3.43 1.95
CA VAL A 173 19.06 2.04 2.20
C VAL A 173 19.54 1.37 0.91
N ALA A 174 18.87 1.59 -0.21
CA ALA A 174 19.28 1.06 -1.51
C ALA A 174 20.67 1.59 -1.88
N CYS A 175 20.90 2.89 -1.77
CA CYS A 175 22.20 3.52 -2.02
C CYS A 175 23.29 2.96 -1.07
N LEU A 176 22.99 2.78 0.21
CA LEU A 176 23.93 2.18 1.18
C LEU A 176 24.33 0.77 0.77
N LEU A 177 23.44 0.00 0.17
CA LEU A 177 23.69 -1.37 -0.30
C LEU A 177 24.33 -1.41 -1.71
N GLY A 178 24.62 -0.27 -2.33
CA GLY A 178 25.23 -0.16 -3.65
C GLY A 178 24.26 -0.33 -4.83
N PHE A 179 22.94 -0.24 -4.59
CA PHE A 179 21.93 -0.17 -5.65
C PHE A 179 21.73 1.28 -6.10
N PRO A 180 21.32 1.49 -7.36
CA PRO A 180 20.93 2.83 -7.79
C PRO A 180 19.71 3.30 -6.97
N GLY A 181 19.74 4.57 -6.54
CA GLY A 181 18.58 5.22 -5.95
C GLY A 181 17.48 5.49 -6.98
N LYS A 182 16.33 6.01 -6.51
CA LYS A 182 15.24 6.51 -7.38
C LYS A 182 15.67 7.80 -8.07
#